data_2e54c87c15a3e51ed94105f063df3324
#
_entry.id   2e54c87c15a3e51ed94105f063df3324
#
_cell.length_a   1.000
_cell.length_b   1.000
_cell.length_c   1.000
_cell.angle_alpha   90.00
_cell.angle_beta   90.00
_cell.angle_gamma   90.00
#
_symmetry.space_group_name_H-M   'P 1'
#
loop_
_entity.id
_entity.type
_entity.pdbx_description
1 polymer ?
#
loop_
_entity_poly.entity_id
_entity_poly.type
_entity_poly.pdbx_seq_one_letter_code
_entity_poly.pdbx_strand_id
1 'polypeptide(L)'
;MAKQSKKKKNVQINPVGEAHIQASFNNIIISLCNDKGQVNSWSSAGKMGLRGSKKNTPYAAQVAAEDCSKEAFEFGLRKVKVFVKGPGAGRESAIRSIHNSGIEVTEIVDVTPIPHNGCRPPKKRRV
;
A
#
# COMPACT_ATOMS: atom_id res chain seq x y z
N MET A 1 -19.30 17.78 -12.72
CA MET A 1 -19.85 16.69 -11.93
C MET A 1 -19.65 16.97 -10.47
N ALA A 2 -20.71 17.17 -9.75
CA ALA A 2 -20.59 17.29 -8.33
C ALA A 2 -19.94 16.02 -7.81
N LYS A 3 -18.70 16.11 -7.43
CA LYS A 3 -18.13 15.08 -6.60
C LYS A 3 -19.09 14.92 -5.45
N GLN A 4 -19.76 13.79 -5.40
CA GLN A 4 -20.43 13.43 -4.20
C GLN A 4 -19.48 13.76 -3.07
N SER A 5 -19.89 14.68 -2.22
CA SER A 5 -19.21 14.88 -0.98
C SER A 5 -19.15 13.49 -0.33
N LYS A 6 -18.03 12.83 -0.49
CA LYS A 6 -17.77 11.63 0.28
C LYS A 6 -17.98 12.04 1.72
N LYS A 7 -19.04 11.53 2.31
CA LYS A 7 -19.21 11.63 3.76
C LYS A 7 -17.87 11.27 4.33
N LYS A 8 -17.21 12.23 4.93
CA LYS A 8 -15.98 11.98 5.65
C LYS A 8 -16.27 10.84 6.58
N LYS A 9 -15.70 9.69 6.29
CA LYS A 9 -15.78 8.57 7.21
C LYS A 9 -15.30 9.08 8.55
N ASN A 10 -16.10 8.93 9.58
CA ASN A 10 -15.70 9.24 10.94
C ASN A 10 -14.63 8.24 11.40
N VAL A 11 -13.51 8.23 10.72
CA VAL A 11 -12.36 7.44 11.12
C VAL A 11 -11.52 8.34 12.01
N GLN A 12 -11.42 8.01 13.26
CA GLN A 12 -10.50 8.67 14.16
C GLN A 12 -9.08 8.40 13.66
N ILE A 13 -8.44 9.45 13.20
CA ILE A 13 -7.10 9.35 12.67
C ILE A 13 -6.12 9.75 13.75
N ASN A 14 -5.47 8.77 14.34
CA ASN A 14 -4.33 9.00 15.20
C ASN A 14 -3.12 9.37 14.33
N PRO A 15 -2.19 10.21 14.85
CA PRO A 15 -0.97 10.50 14.11
C PRO A 15 -0.13 9.26 13.83
N VAL A 16 -0.33 8.18 14.59
CA VAL A 16 0.37 6.91 14.43
C VAL A 16 -0.58 5.89 13.83
N GLY A 17 -0.16 5.23 12.77
CA GLY A 17 -0.96 4.22 12.10
C GLY A 17 -0.09 3.13 11.48
N GLU A 18 -0.67 2.40 10.56
CA GLU A 18 0.00 1.29 9.88
C GLU A 18 -0.12 1.48 8.37
N ALA A 19 0.92 1.06 7.65
CA ALA A 19 0.91 0.98 6.20
C ALA A 19 1.03 -0.49 5.80
N HIS A 20 0.09 -0.96 5.00
CA HIS A 20 0.11 -2.31 4.48
C HIS A 20 0.42 -2.27 2.99
N ILE A 21 1.56 -2.83 2.61
CA ILE A 21 2.01 -2.89 1.22
C ILE A 21 1.94 -4.33 0.76
N GLN A 22 1.11 -4.56 -0.25
CA GLN A 22 0.99 -5.87 -0.87
C GLN A 22 1.56 -5.78 -2.29
N ALA A 23 2.76 -6.33 -2.48
CA ALA A 23 3.47 -6.28 -3.75
C ALA A 23 3.47 -7.67 -4.38
N SER A 24 2.71 -7.82 -5.46
CA SER A 24 2.70 -9.05 -6.26
C SER A 24 3.55 -8.86 -7.52
N PHE A 25 3.69 -9.92 -8.31
CA PHE A 25 4.39 -9.82 -9.60
C PHE A 25 3.65 -8.97 -10.63
N ASN A 26 2.37 -8.73 -10.45
CA ASN A 26 1.53 -8.04 -11.42
C ASN A 26 0.99 -6.70 -10.94
N ASN A 27 1.10 -6.39 -9.67
CA ASN A 27 0.51 -5.18 -9.12
C ASN A 27 1.11 -4.85 -7.75
N ILE A 28 0.80 -3.66 -7.27
CA ILE A 28 1.09 -3.26 -5.91
C ILE A 28 -0.14 -2.55 -5.34
N ILE A 29 -0.47 -2.87 -4.11
CA ILE A 29 -1.58 -2.24 -3.38
C ILE A 29 -1.03 -1.72 -2.07
N ILE A 30 -1.30 -0.45 -1.78
CA ILE A 30 -0.85 0.22 -0.56
C ILE A 30 -2.08 0.72 0.18
N SER A 31 -2.19 0.35 1.44
CA SER A 31 -3.28 0.78 2.32
C SER A 31 -2.68 1.44 3.55
N LEU A 32 -3.12 2.65 3.85
CA LEU A 32 -2.74 3.35 5.08
C LEU A 32 -3.92 3.33 6.03
N CYS A 33 -3.70 2.81 7.20
CA CYS A 33 -4.77 2.63 8.17
C CYS A 33 -4.36 3.17 9.55
N ASN A 34 -5.36 3.30 10.42
CA ASN A 34 -5.11 3.68 11.81
C ASN A 34 -4.66 2.47 12.63
N ASP A 35 -4.37 2.68 13.90
CA ASP A 35 -3.97 1.63 14.83
C ASP A 35 -5.04 0.55 15.06
N LYS A 36 -6.29 0.85 14.75
CA LYS A 36 -7.41 -0.09 14.86
C LYS A 36 -7.66 -0.91 13.59
N GLY A 37 -6.87 -0.69 12.54
CA GLY A 37 -7.01 -1.40 11.28
C GLY A 37 -8.01 -0.80 10.29
N GLN A 38 -8.57 0.36 10.59
CA GLN A 38 -9.47 1.05 9.66
C GLN A 38 -8.67 1.78 8.59
N VAL A 39 -8.98 1.53 7.33
CA VAL A 39 -8.26 2.13 6.20
C VAL A 39 -8.62 3.59 6.03
N ASN A 40 -7.62 4.46 6.10
CA ASN A 40 -7.78 5.90 5.87
C ASN A 40 -7.67 6.26 4.40
N SER A 41 -6.71 5.66 3.72
CA SER A 41 -6.48 5.85 2.29
C SER A 41 -5.85 4.61 1.68
N TRP A 42 -6.05 4.44 0.40
CA TRP A 42 -5.44 3.33 -0.33
C TRP A 42 -5.15 3.76 -1.75
N SER A 43 -4.21 3.09 -2.37
CA SER A 43 -3.93 3.26 -3.78
C SER A 43 -3.29 1.99 -4.35
N SER A 44 -3.35 1.85 -5.65
CA SER A 44 -2.70 0.76 -6.36
C SER A 44 -2.19 1.25 -7.70
N ALA A 45 -1.32 0.46 -8.33
CA ALA A 45 -0.85 0.79 -9.67
C ALA A 45 -2.02 0.86 -10.67
N GLY A 46 -3.00 -0.03 -10.52
CA GLY A 46 -4.20 -0.01 -11.36
C GLY A 46 -5.06 1.22 -11.15
N LYS A 47 -5.20 1.67 -9.91
CA LYS A 47 -5.93 2.90 -9.59
C LYS A 47 -5.30 4.12 -10.25
N MET A 48 -3.99 4.14 -10.39
CA MET A 48 -3.25 5.24 -11.01
C MET A 48 -3.24 5.18 -12.54
N GLY A 49 -3.98 4.26 -13.14
CA GLY A 49 -4.12 4.13 -14.59
C GLY A 49 -3.06 3.30 -15.28
N LEU A 50 -2.15 2.69 -14.54
CA LEU A 50 -1.14 1.80 -15.11
C LEU A 50 -1.75 0.44 -15.44
N ARG A 51 -1.32 -0.17 -16.53
CA ARG A 51 -1.88 -1.43 -17.02
C ARG A 51 -0.82 -2.44 -17.38
N GLY A 52 -1.16 -3.71 -17.31
CA GLY A 52 -0.30 -4.82 -17.72
C GLY A 52 0.99 -4.87 -16.93
N SER A 53 2.09 -5.08 -17.59
CA SER A 53 3.41 -5.19 -16.95
C SER A 53 3.88 -3.88 -16.29
N LYS A 54 3.30 -2.75 -16.64
CA LYS A 54 3.63 -1.46 -16.03
C LYS A 54 3.25 -1.40 -14.56
N LYS A 55 2.28 -2.21 -14.11
CA LYS A 55 1.87 -2.26 -12.70
C LYS A 55 2.92 -2.90 -11.79
N ASN A 56 3.88 -3.60 -12.34
CA ASN A 56 4.92 -4.29 -11.58
C ASN A 56 6.26 -3.54 -11.62
N THR A 57 6.24 -2.24 -11.75
CA THR A 57 7.46 -1.43 -11.81
C THR A 57 7.66 -0.66 -10.51
N PRO A 58 8.92 -0.34 -10.14
CA PRO A 58 9.17 0.55 -9.00
C PRO A 58 8.50 1.92 -9.17
N TYR A 59 8.41 2.41 -10.39
CA TYR A 59 7.70 3.66 -10.68
C TYR A 59 6.22 3.58 -10.31
N ALA A 60 5.56 2.48 -10.65
CA ALA A 60 4.15 2.26 -10.30
C ALA A 60 3.95 2.29 -8.78
N ALA A 61 4.85 1.65 -8.04
CA ALA A 61 4.82 1.66 -6.58
C ALA A 61 5.00 3.08 -6.02
N GLN A 62 5.92 3.84 -6.60
CA GLN A 62 6.16 5.22 -6.20
C GLN A 62 4.92 6.08 -6.39
N VAL A 63 4.29 6.02 -7.55
CA VAL A 63 3.10 6.79 -7.88
C VAL A 63 1.94 6.43 -6.94
N ALA A 64 1.70 5.16 -6.74
CA ALA A 64 0.64 4.69 -5.85
C ALA A 64 0.88 5.14 -4.40
N ALA A 65 2.13 5.01 -3.92
CA ALA A 65 2.48 5.41 -2.56
C ALA A 65 2.34 6.92 -2.35
N GLU A 66 2.74 7.72 -3.32
CA GLU A 66 2.57 9.17 -3.24
C GLU A 66 1.09 9.58 -3.16
N ASP A 67 0.24 8.95 -3.96
CA ASP A 67 -1.19 9.23 -3.96
C ASP A 67 -1.82 8.97 -2.60
N CYS A 68 -1.67 7.75 -2.07
CA CYS A 68 -2.27 7.40 -0.79
C CYS A 68 -1.63 8.14 0.39
N SER A 69 -0.34 8.43 0.34
CA SER A 69 0.36 9.16 1.39
C SER A 69 -0.09 10.61 1.49
N LYS A 70 -0.30 11.26 0.35
CA LYS A 70 -0.85 12.61 0.31
C LYS A 70 -2.20 12.68 1.01
N GLU A 71 -3.10 11.77 0.65
CA GLU A 71 -4.43 11.71 1.23
C GLU A 71 -4.37 11.45 2.73
N ALA A 72 -3.58 10.49 3.16
CA ALA A 72 -3.41 10.16 4.57
C ALA A 72 -2.78 11.31 5.37
N PHE A 73 -1.83 12.01 4.79
CA PHE A 73 -1.20 13.17 5.43
C PHE A 73 -2.22 14.28 5.68
N GLU A 74 -3.11 14.52 4.74
CA GLU A 74 -4.21 15.48 4.89
C GLU A 74 -5.14 15.11 6.05
N PHE A 75 -5.34 13.81 6.26
CA PHE A 75 -6.13 13.31 7.37
C PHE A 75 -5.42 13.38 8.73
N GLY A 76 -4.14 13.67 8.75
CA GLY A 76 -3.40 13.83 9.99
C GLY A 76 -2.43 12.70 10.34
N LEU A 77 -2.29 11.69 9.48
CA LEU A 77 -1.34 10.61 9.70
C LEU A 77 0.09 11.14 9.59
N ARG A 78 0.94 10.84 10.57
CA ARG A 78 2.32 11.35 10.62
C ARG A 78 3.36 10.27 10.76
N LYS A 79 3.03 9.15 11.40
CA LYS A 79 3.94 8.03 11.63
C LYS A 79 3.25 6.74 11.27
N VAL A 80 3.97 5.83 10.63
CA VAL A 80 3.44 4.52 10.26
C VAL A 80 4.44 3.42 10.54
N LYS A 81 3.92 2.28 10.92
CA LYS A 81 4.62 1.00 10.92
C LYS A 81 4.28 0.30 9.62
N VAL A 82 5.27 -0.06 8.84
CA VAL A 82 5.07 -0.64 7.52
C VAL A 82 5.08 -2.16 7.59
N PHE A 83 4.03 -2.77 7.07
CA PHE A 83 3.94 -4.21 6.89
C PHE A 83 4.00 -4.52 5.39
N VAL A 84 5.05 -5.17 4.96
CA VAL A 84 5.28 -5.49 3.55
C VAL A 84 5.00 -6.97 3.31
N LYS A 85 4.24 -7.27 2.27
CA LYS A 85 3.88 -8.63 1.91
C LYS A 85 4.09 -8.85 0.42
N GLY A 86 4.71 -9.97 0.06
CA GLY A 86 4.84 -10.41 -1.33
C GLY A 86 6.20 -10.11 -1.94
N PRO A 87 6.49 -10.75 -3.10
CA PRO A 87 7.81 -10.69 -3.74
C PRO A 87 7.96 -9.59 -4.79
N GLY A 88 6.98 -8.69 -4.93
CA GLY A 88 6.98 -7.68 -6.01
C GLY A 88 8.15 -6.72 -5.95
N ALA A 89 8.53 -6.18 -7.09
CA ALA A 89 9.67 -5.28 -7.24
C ALA A 89 9.48 -3.90 -6.63
N GLY A 90 8.23 -3.51 -6.35
CA GLY A 90 7.90 -2.17 -5.86
C GLY A 90 8.03 -1.97 -4.36
N ARG A 91 8.46 -2.96 -3.60
CA ARG A 91 8.48 -2.92 -2.14
C ARG A 91 9.24 -1.72 -1.59
N GLU A 92 10.49 -1.58 -1.96
CA GLU A 92 11.36 -0.52 -1.46
C GLU A 92 10.93 0.85 -1.94
N SER A 93 10.54 0.97 -3.21
CA SER A 93 10.08 2.22 -3.78
C SER A 93 8.84 2.75 -3.09
N ALA A 94 7.91 1.87 -2.73
CA ALA A 94 6.72 2.25 -1.99
C ALA A 94 7.07 2.81 -0.61
N ILE A 95 7.96 2.15 0.11
CA ILE A 95 8.40 2.58 1.44
C ILE A 95 9.08 3.95 1.38
N ARG A 96 9.98 4.12 0.43
CA ARG A 96 10.66 5.42 0.22
C ARG A 96 9.69 6.54 -0.09
N SER A 97 8.71 6.26 -0.92
CA SER A 97 7.72 7.28 -1.32
C SER A 97 6.84 7.69 -0.16
N ILE A 98 6.46 6.76 0.69
CA ILE A 98 5.72 7.06 1.92
C ILE A 98 6.56 8.00 2.81
N HIS A 99 7.82 7.67 2.99
CA HIS A 99 8.74 8.49 3.79
C HIS A 99 8.93 9.90 3.18
N ASN A 100 9.13 9.96 1.89
CA ASN A 100 9.33 11.24 1.19
C ASN A 100 8.09 12.13 1.18
N SER A 101 6.92 11.56 1.36
CA SER A 101 5.66 12.33 1.43
C SER A 101 5.43 13.02 2.78
N GLY A 102 6.35 12.87 3.72
CA GLY A 102 6.28 13.51 5.02
C GLY A 102 5.77 12.61 6.13
N ILE A 103 5.48 11.36 5.85
CA ILE A 103 5.07 10.37 6.86
C ILE A 103 6.30 9.61 7.32
N GLU A 104 6.58 9.67 8.61
CA GLU A 104 7.73 8.96 9.19
C GLU A 104 7.46 7.45 9.24
N VAL A 105 8.38 6.66 8.71
CA VAL A 105 8.34 5.20 8.82
C VAL A 105 9.11 4.79 10.08
N THR A 106 8.40 4.27 11.06
CA THR A 106 8.99 3.92 12.35
C THR A 106 9.57 2.51 12.37
N GLU A 107 8.97 1.59 11.62
CA GLU A 107 9.38 0.20 11.60
C GLU A 107 8.95 -0.43 10.29
N ILE A 108 9.73 -1.37 9.78
CA ILE A 108 9.42 -2.13 8.58
C ILE A 108 9.40 -3.61 8.95
N VAL A 109 8.27 -4.26 8.73
CA VAL A 109 8.09 -5.68 9.02
C VAL A 109 7.68 -6.42 7.76
N ASP A 110 8.39 -7.47 7.43
CA ASP A 110 8.03 -8.34 6.31
C ASP A 110 7.08 -9.42 6.83
N VAL A 111 5.86 -9.44 6.32
CA VAL A 111 4.81 -10.38 6.72
C VAL A 111 4.45 -11.36 5.60
N THR A 112 5.34 -11.54 4.64
CA THR A 112 5.13 -12.49 3.56
C THR A 112 4.88 -13.88 4.13
N PRO A 113 3.73 -14.52 3.80
CA PRO A 113 3.40 -15.81 4.39
C PRO A 113 4.31 -16.92 3.87
N ILE A 114 4.75 -17.78 4.78
CA ILE A 114 5.52 -18.97 4.46
C ILE A 114 4.71 -20.17 4.97
N PRO A 115 4.10 -20.97 4.09
CA PRO A 115 3.29 -22.10 4.53
C PRO A 115 4.17 -23.19 5.14
N HIS A 116 3.64 -23.82 6.18
CA HIS A 116 4.25 -25.02 6.78
C HIS A 116 3.70 -26.25 6.06
N ASN A 117 4.17 -26.54 4.86
CA ASN A 117 3.62 -27.59 3.98
C ASN A 117 2.18 -27.39 3.53
N GLY A 118 1.64 -26.22 3.60
CA GLY A 118 0.24 -25.89 3.31
C GLY A 118 -0.42 -26.62 2.13
N CYS A 119 -1.26 -25.92 1.41
CA CYS A 119 -1.99 -26.50 0.28
C CYS A 119 -1.05 -26.80 -0.89
N ARG A 120 -1.44 -27.78 -1.71
CA ARG A 120 -0.74 -28.05 -2.96
C ARG A 120 -0.78 -26.82 -3.86
N PRO A 121 0.37 -26.37 -4.38
CA PRO A 121 0.39 -25.21 -5.27
C PRO A 121 -0.33 -25.50 -6.58
N PRO A 122 -0.83 -24.47 -7.27
CA PRO A 122 -1.51 -24.66 -8.54
C PRO A 122 -0.57 -25.18 -9.61
N LYS A 123 -1.15 -25.74 -10.66
CA LYS A 123 -0.42 -26.24 -11.82
C LYS A 123 0.44 -25.14 -12.43
N LYS A 124 1.64 -25.52 -12.87
CA LYS A 124 2.54 -24.62 -13.59
C LYS A 124 1.84 -24.02 -14.81
N ARG A 125 1.88 -22.70 -14.96
CA ARG A 125 1.32 -22.04 -16.14
C ARG A 125 2.09 -22.43 -17.39
N ARG A 126 1.36 -22.72 -18.44
CA ARG A 126 1.93 -22.83 -19.78
C ARG A 126 2.06 -21.42 -20.35
N VAL A 127 3.26 -21.04 -20.65
CA VAL A 127 3.55 -19.73 -21.23
C VAL A 127 4.19 -19.94 -22.58
#